data_f81fad80379f5621dc027dcd41c2ebfe
#
_entry.id   f81fad80379f5621dc027dcd41c2ebfe
#
_cell.length_a   1.000
_cell.length_b   1.000
_cell.length_c   1.000
_cell.angle_alpha   90.00
_cell.angle_beta   90.00
_cell.angle_gamma   90.00
#
_symmetry.space_group_name_H-M   'P 1'
#
loop_
_entity.id
_entity.type
_entity.pdbx_description
1 polymer ?
#
loop_
_entity_poly.entity_id
_entity_poly.type
_entity_poly.pdbx_seq_one_letter_code
_entity_poly.pdbx_strand_id
1 'polypeptide(L)'
;MSLPYDSTVFFFFSLIISIVSPFQNKSGRNSGQGVALASAKLGIKATIVMGNNTPDIKIRAVRARGANVVLHGDSFDDARVFAEARMKAEGLTWVPPYDHPLVIAGQGTVALEMLRQHPGPLDAIFVPVGGGGLLAGIAAYVKYLRPEVKVIGVESEGSACFAAARKAGRRVRLPFESLDLFADGVAVAQMGSHTWKLARRWVDDVVTVSTDEICAAIKDVFEDTRSLAEP
;
A
#
# COMPACT_ATOMS: atom_id res chain seq x y z
N MET A 1 -1.71 -34.76 7.56
CA MET A 1 -0.80 -34.05 8.50
C MET A 1 -0.83 -32.60 8.06
N SER A 2 -1.77 -31.83 8.64
CA SER A 2 -2.02 -30.43 8.29
C SER A 2 -1.00 -29.56 9.00
N LEU A 3 -0.19 -28.83 8.24
CA LEU A 3 0.65 -27.78 8.78
C LEU A 3 -0.24 -26.64 9.29
N PRO A 4 -0.01 -26.09 10.48
CA PRO A 4 -0.79 -24.97 10.99
C PRO A 4 -0.47 -23.75 10.12
N TYR A 5 -1.50 -23.17 9.53
CA TYR A 5 -1.44 -21.86 8.87
C TYR A 5 -1.14 -20.80 9.94
N ASP A 6 0.11 -20.43 10.06
CA ASP A 6 0.50 -19.29 10.87
C ASP A 6 0.20 -18.01 10.08
N SER A 7 -0.93 -17.39 10.42
CA SER A 7 -1.41 -16.13 9.84
C SER A 7 -0.43 -14.95 10.02
N THR A 8 0.69 -15.17 10.67
CA THR A 8 1.77 -14.21 10.89
C THR A 8 2.62 -13.99 9.63
N VAL A 9 2.53 -14.85 8.63
CA VAL A 9 3.39 -14.78 7.42
C VAL A 9 2.94 -13.71 6.42
N PHE A 10 1.66 -13.32 6.43
CA PHE A 10 1.13 -12.34 5.46
C PHE A 10 1.63 -10.89 5.64
N PHE A 11 2.27 -10.54 6.72
CA PHE A 11 2.73 -9.18 7.02
C PHE A 11 4.22 -8.92 6.78
N PHE A 12 4.98 -9.91 6.32
CA PHE A 12 6.44 -9.80 6.22
C PHE A 12 6.97 -9.01 5.02
N PHE A 13 6.11 -8.60 4.10
CA PHE A 13 6.53 -8.31 2.74
C PHE A 13 6.75 -6.84 2.37
N SER A 14 6.80 -5.93 3.30
CA SER A 14 7.01 -4.53 2.93
C SER A 14 8.42 -3.99 3.21
N LEU A 15 9.38 -4.81 3.66
CA LEU A 15 10.61 -4.24 4.17
C LEU A 15 11.87 -5.09 3.95
N ILE A 16 12.43 -5.06 2.74
CA ILE A 16 13.89 -5.13 2.59
C ILE A 16 14.36 -3.67 2.53
N ILE A 17 14.66 -3.09 3.67
CA ILE A 17 15.30 -1.78 3.77
C ILE A 17 16.70 -1.98 4.32
N SER A 18 17.68 -1.54 3.53
CA SER A 18 19.06 -1.41 3.98
C SER A 18 19.11 -0.51 5.21
N ILE A 19 19.66 -1.06 6.25
CA ILE A 19 19.66 -0.55 7.61
C ILE A 19 20.84 0.40 7.81
N VAL A 20 20.58 1.64 8.18
CA VAL A 20 21.34 2.38 9.23
C VAL A 20 20.58 3.66 9.55
N SER A 21 20.00 3.75 10.72
CA SER A 21 19.51 4.91 11.48
C SER A 21 17.99 4.89 11.81
N PRO A 22 17.52 5.66 12.78
CA PRO A 22 16.12 5.66 13.17
C PRO A 22 15.21 6.09 12.01
N PHE A 23 14.12 5.36 11.82
CA PHE A 23 13.20 5.55 10.70
C PHE A 23 12.04 6.47 11.05
N GLN A 24 11.58 7.22 10.04
CA GLN A 24 10.33 7.96 10.09
C GLN A 24 9.45 7.58 8.90
N ASN A 25 8.19 7.29 9.18
CA ASN A 25 7.19 6.99 8.15
C ASN A 25 5.90 7.75 8.43
N LYS A 26 5.18 8.04 7.36
CA LYS A 26 3.87 8.61 7.39
C LYS A 26 2.90 7.63 6.74
N SER A 27 2.14 6.95 7.54
CA SER A 27 1.03 6.15 7.04
C SER A 27 0.16 5.68 8.19
N GLY A 28 -1.09 6.03 8.18
CA GLY A 28 -2.07 5.56 9.16
C GLY A 28 -2.47 4.10 9.01
N ARG A 29 -1.91 3.37 8.01
CA ARG A 29 -2.37 2.04 7.63
C ARG A 29 -1.25 1.01 7.54
N ASN A 30 -1.40 0.06 6.62
CA ASN A 30 -0.53 -1.11 6.46
C ASN A 30 0.95 -0.77 6.38
N SER A 31 1.33 0.30 5.67
CA SER A 31 2.73 0.75 5.58
C SER A 31 3.30 1.14 6.96
N GLY A 32 2.59 1.94 7.76
CA GLY A 32 3.03 2.33 9.10
C GLY A 32 3.18 1.13 10.05
N GLN A 33 2.26 0.17 9.98
CA GLN A 33 2.34 -1.06 10.75
C GLN A 33 3.49 -1.95 10.28
N GLY A 34 3.72 -2.04 8.97
CA GLY A 34 4.85 -2.78 8.38
C GLY A 34 6.20 -2.21 8.83
N VAL A 35 6.37 -0.88 8.76
CA VAL A 35 7.58 -0.20 9.26
C VAL A 35 7.78 -0.44 10.75
N ALA A 36 6.73 -0.32 11.56
CA ALA A 36 6.79 -0.55 13.01
C ALA A 36 7.24 -1.99 13.33
N LEU A 37 6.62 -2.98 12.67
CA LEU A 37 6.94 -4.40 12.88
C LEU A 37 8.39 -4.71 12.49
N ALA A 38 8.80 -4.27 11.32
CA ALA A 38 10.16 -4.54 10.84
C ALA A 38 11.23 -3.85 11.70
N SER A 39 10.97 -2.60 12.07
CA SER A 39 11.87 -1.86 12.96
C SER A 39 12.02 -2.54 14.32
N ALA A 40 10.91 -3.02 14.92
CA ALA A 40 10.94 -3.76 16.17
C ALA A 40 11.77 -5.05 16.04
N LYS A 41 11.59 -5.82 14.95
CA LYS A 41 12.38 -7.04 14.71
C LYS A 41 13.86 -6.79 14.48
N LEU A 42 14.21 -5.64 13.96
CA LEU A 42 15.59 -5.23 13.70
C LEU A 42 16.23 -4.45 14.86
N GLY A 43 15.51 -4.21 15.95
CA GLY A 43 15.97 -3.41 17.08
C GLY A 43 16.17 -1.92 16.74
N ILE A 44 15.47 -1.41 15.72
CA ILE A 44 15.58 -0.04 15.22
C ILE A 44 14.40 0.79 15.73
N LYS A 45 14.67 2.02 16.17
CA LYS A 45 13.60 2.96 16.56
C LYS A 45 12.87 3.47 15.32
N ALA A 46 11.53 3.40 15.35
CA ALA A 46 10.68 3.96 14.31
C ALA A 46 9.75 5.03 14.90
N THR A 47 9.56 6.10 14.15
CA THR A 47 8.54 7.12 14.42
C THR A 47 7.55 7.15 13.26
N ILE A 48 6.27 6.98 13.57
CA ILE A 48 5.17 7.03 12.59
C ILE A 48 4.35 8.29 12.86
N VAL A 49 4.27 9.16 11.86
CA VAL A 49 3.43 10.36 11.92
C VAL A 49 2.07 10.07 11.29
N MET A 50 1.00 10.41 11.98
CA MET A 50 -0.39 10.22 11.55
C MET A 50 -1.18 11.51 11.73
N GLY A 51 -2.25 11.70 10.94
CA GLY A 51 -3.20 12.79 11.17
C GLY A 51 -3.98 12.60 12.48
N ASN A 52 -4.46 13.71 13.06
CA ASN A 52 -5.27 13.69 14.28
C ASN A 52 -6.57 12.89 14.12
N ASN A 53 -7.11 12.84 12.89
CA ASN A 53 -8.31 12.12 12.54
C ASN A 53 -8.10 10.61 12.27
N THR A 54 -6.89 10.07 12.51
CA THR A 54 -6.60 8.65 12.33
C THR A 54 -7.38 7.80 13.35
N PRO A 55 -8.12 6.77 12.91
CA PRO A 55 -8.85 5.89 13.81
C PRO A 55 -7.96 5.27 14.90
N ASP A 56 -8.44 5.25 16.14
CA ASP A 56 -7.68 4.81 17.32
C ASP A 56 -7.18 3.35 17.20
N ILE A 57 -7.93 2.49 16.54
CA ILE A 57 -7.51 1.11 16.28
C ILE A 57 -6.18 1.05 15.50
N LYS A 58 -5.97 1.96 14.53
CA LYS A 58 -4.74 2.03 13.73
C LYS A 58 -3.57 2.58 14.55
N ILE A 59 -3.83 3.59 15.36
CA ILE A 59 -2.85 4.17 16.29
C ILE A 59 -2.36 3.10 17.27
N ARG A 60 -3.29 2.40 17.92
CA ARG A 60 -2.98 1.31 18.85
C ARG A 60 -2.21 0.18 18.19
N ALA A 61 -2.58 -0.21 16.98
CA ALA A 61 -1.90 -1.27 16.24
C ALA A 61 -0.42 -0.93 15.95
N VAL A 62 -0.10 0.31 15.64
CA VAL A 62 1.29 0.76 15.44
C VAL A 62 2.06 0.84 16.76
N ARG A 63 1.44 1.41 17.81
CA ARG A 63 2.06 1.47 19.15
C ARG A 63 2.36 0.09 19.71
N ALA A 64 1.45 -0.85 19.55
CA ALA A 64 1.62 -2.23 20.00
C ALA A 64 2.82 -2.95 19.35
N ARG A 65 3.29 -2.45 18.20
CA ARG A 65 4.50 -2.92 17.52
C ARG A 65 5.77 -2.18 17.93
N GLY A 66 5.72 -1.34 18.96
CA GLY A 66 6.88 -0.66 19.55
C GLY A 66 7.32 0.62 18.84
N ALA A 67 6.59 1.10 17.85
CA ALA A 67 6.90 2.37 17.20
C ALA A 67 6.37 3.57 17.99
N ASN A 68 7.11 4.68 17.93
CA ASN A 68 6.64 5.97 18.43
C ASN A 68 5.60 6.53 17.45
N VAL A 69 4.42 6.92 17.95
CA VAL A 69 3.36 7.53 17.13
C VAL A 69 3.23 9.00 17.50
N VAL A 70 3.36 9.85 16.48
CA VAL A 70 3.14 11.30 16.57
C VAL A 70 1.90 11.64 15.77
N LEU A 71 0.91 12.26 16.42
CA LEU A 71 -0.29 12.78 15.78
C LEU A 71 -0.05 14.25 15.42
N HIS A 72 -0.28 14.61 14.14
CA HIS A 72 -0.08 15.98 13.67
C HIS A 72 -0.92 16.30 12.44
N GLY A 73 -1.60 17.45 12.50
CA GLY A 73 -2.44 17.97 11.41
C GLY A 73 -3.73 17.19 11.20
N ASP A 74 -4.64 17.77 10.44
CA ASP A 74 -5.96 17.21 10.17
C ASP A 74 -6.06 16.57 8.79
N SER A 75 -4.98 16.68 8.00
CA SER A 75 -4.87 16.08 6.66
C SER A 75 -3.63 15.18 6.53
N PHE A 76 -3.68 14.35 5.48
CA PHE A 76 -2.50 13.58 5.08
C PHE A 76 -1.33 14.50 4.71
N ASP A 77 -1.56 15.63 4.07
CA ASP A 77 -0.48 16.53 3.65
C ASP A 77 0.17 17.27 4.84
N ASP A 78 -0.60 17.65 5.85
CA ASP A 78 -0.05 18.28 7.08
C ASP A 78 0.90 17.32 7.80
N ALA A 79 0.46 16.09 8.01
CA ALA A 79 1.29 15.07 8.63
C ALA A 79 2.56 14.78 7.79
N ARG A 80 2.48 14.85 6.44
CA ARG A 80 3.63 14.69 5.56
C ARG A 80 4.64 15.84 5.71
N VAL A 81 4.18 17.05 5.61
CA VAL A 81 5.05 18.24 5.73
C VAL A 81 5.78 18.24 7.07
N PHE A 82 5.06 17.96 8.14
CA PHE A 82 5.65 17.83 9.47
C PHE A 82 6.68 16.71 9.55
N ALA A 83 6.36 15.52 9.02
CA ALA A 83 7.26 14.38 9.02
C ALA A 83 8.54 14.67 8.21
N GLU A 84 8.41 15.28 7.03
CA GLU A 84 9.57 15.66 6.19
C GLU A 84 10.46 16.72 6.87
N ALA A 85 9.86 17.70 7.54
CA ALA A 85 10.60 18.72 8.29
C ALA A 85 11.37 18.08 9.46
N ARG A 86 10.71 17.21 10.21
CA ARG A 86 11.32 16.50 11.33
C ARG A 86 12.44 15.56 10.86
N MET A 87 12.22 14.82 9.78
CA MET A 87 13.24 13.95 9.18
C MET A 87 14.53 14.74 8.89
N LYS A 88 14.42 15.93 8.30
CA LYS A 88 15.57 16.80 8.00
C LYS A 88 16.25 17.32 9.26
N ALA A 89 15.46 17.76 10.26
CA ALA A 89 15.98 18.32 11.51
C ALA A 89 16.72 17.30 12.38
N GLU A 90 16.23 16.06 12.40
CA GLU A 90 16.76 14.98 13.26
C GLU A 90 17.68 13.99 12.50
N GLY A 91 17.90 14.20 11.20
CA GLY A 91 18.74 13.31 10.38
C GLY A 91 18.16 11.89 10.24
N LEU A 92 16.84 11.74 10.20
CA LEU A 92 16.17 10.45 10.16
C LEU A 92 16.06 9.90 8.74
N THR A 93 16.05 8.58 8.60
CA THR A 93 15.79 7.94 7.32
C THR A 93 14.29 7.97 6.99
N TRP A 94 13.95 8.53 5.82
CA TRP A 94 12.59 8.57 5.33
C TRP A 94 12.18 7.24 4.69
N VAL A 95 11.04 6.69 5.11
CA VAL A 95 10.41 5.55 4.45
C VAL A 95 9.12 6.03 3.80
N PRO A 96 9.10 6.26 2.48
CA PRO A 96 7.90 6.71 1.79
C PRO A 96 6.82 5.60 1.76
N PRO A 97 5.54 5.97 1.70
CA PRO A 97 4.45 4.99 1.76
C PRO A 97 4.34 4.09 0.52
N TYR A 98 4.79 4.52 -0.64
CA TYR A 98 4.68 3.76 -1.90
C TYR A 98 5.71 4.13 -2.96
N ASP A 99 6.12 5.41 -3.10
CA ASP A 99 6.90 5.88 -4.26
C ASP A 99 8.41 5.82 -4.03
N HIS A 100 8.93 4.62 -3.84
CA HIS A 100 10.36 4.37 -3.68
C HIS A 100 10.73 2.99 -4.25
N PRO A 101 11.85 2.83 -4.98
CA PRO A 101 12.23 1.57 -5.59
C PRO A 101 12.26 0.39 -4.62
N LEU A 102 12.83 0.55 -3.43
CA LEU A 102 12.88 -0.51 -2.42
C LEU A 102 11.51 -0.85 -1.83
N VAL A 103 10.62 0.15 -1.66
CA VAL A 103 9.25 -0.10 -1.22
C VAL A 103 8.47 -0.86 -2.28
N ILE A 104 8.60 -0.46 -3.55
CA ILE A 104 7.97 -1.15 -4.68
C ILE A 104 8.49 -2.59 -4.78
N ALA A 105 9.79 -2.81 -4.65
CA ALA A 105 10.38 -4.16 -4.65
C ALA A 105 9.84 -5.02 -3.50
N GLY A 106 9.68 -4.44 -2.30
CA GLY A 106 9.03 -5.09 -1.16
C GLY A 106 7.59 -5.50 -1.47
N GLN A 107 6.81 -4.65 -2.15
CA GLN A 107 5.45 -4.99 -2.57
C GLN A 107 5.41 -6.13 -3.61
N GLY A 108 6.43 -6.25 -4.45
CA GLY A 108 6.55 -7.35 -5.42
C GLY A 108 6.63 -8.73 -4.77
N THR A 109 7.00 -8.83 -3.50
CA THR A 109 7.01 -10.10 -2.76
C THR A 109 5.62 -10.68 -2.54
N VAL A 110 4.55 -9.87 -2.62
CA VAL A 110 3.17 -10.39 -2.64
C VAL A 110 2.97 -11.30 -3.86
N ALA A 111 3.44 -10.87 -5.03
CA ALA A 111 3.36 -11.71 -6.24
C ALA A 111 4.24 -12.97 -6.12
N LEU A 112 5.41 -12.87 -5.49
CA LEU A 112 6.25 -14.04 -5.19
C LEU A 112 5.46 -15.11 -4.41
N GLU A 113 4.75 -14.70 -3.35
CA GLU A 113 3.96 -15.63 -2.53
C GLU A 113 2.74 -16.16 -3.31
N MET A 114 2.03 -15.30 -4.04
CA MET A 114 0.89 -15.73 -4.87
C MET A 114 1.30 -16.81 -5.87
N LEU A 115 2.40 -16.60 -6.61
CA LEU A 115 2.88 -17.55 -7.61
C LEU A 115 3.42 -18.86 -6.99
N ARG A 116 3.94 -18.80 -5.77
CA ARG A 116 4.35 -20.01 -5.02
C ARG A 116 3.16 -20.80 -4.52
N GLN A 117 2.12 -20.11 -4.02
CA GLN A 117 0.92 -20.75 -3.49
C GLN A 117 0.00 -21.28 -4.60
N HIS A 118 0.06 -20.66 -5.77
CA HIS A 118 -0.70 -21.07 -6.94
C HIS A 118 0.22 -21.30 -8.15
N PRO A 119 0.87 -22.48 -8.23
CA PRO A 119 1.79 -22.79 -9.34
C PRO A 119 1.08 -23.16 -10.65
N GLY A 120 -0.24 -23.37 -10.60
CA GLY A 120 -1.06 -23.72 -11.76
C GLY A 120 -1.28 -22.57 -12.75
N PRO A 121 -2.12 -22.80 -13.78
CA PRO A 121 -2.52 -21.76 -14.72
C PRO A 121 -3.16 -20.57 -13.99
N LEU A 122 -2.84 -19.36 -14.44
CA LEU A 122 -3.36 -18.13 -13.88
C LEU A 122 -3.58 -17.12 -15.02
N ASP A 123 -4.81 -16.67 -15.20
CA ASP A 123 -5.16 -15.76 -16.30
C ASP A 123 -4.90 -14.30 -15.94
N ALA A 124 -5.27 -13.89 -14.72
CA ALA A 124 -5.14 -12.50 -14.29
C ALA A 124 -4.97 -12.36 -12.76
N ILE A 125 -4.33 -11.26 -12.36
CA ILE A 125 -4.25 -10.80 -10.98
C ILE A 125 -4.87 -9.39 -10.91
N PHE A 126 -5.90 -9.23 -10.07
CA PHE A 126 -6.52 -7.95 -9.79
C PHE A 126 -5.87 -7.32 -8.56
N VAL A 127 -5.47 -6.05 -8.66
CA VAL A 127 -4.67 -5.38 -7.62
C VAL A 127 -5.28 -4.02 -7.29
N PRO A 128 -5.65 -3.75 -6.02
CA PRO A 128 -6.15 -2.44 -5.62
C PRO A 128 -5.08 -1.35 -5.80
N VAL A 129 -5.49 -0.17 -6.28
CA VAL A 129 -4.59 0.92 -6.62
C VAL A 129 -4.90 2.19 -5.84
N GLY A 130 -3.95 2.62 -5.03
CA GLY A 130 -3.89 3.97 -4.49
C GLY A 130 -2.68 4.70 -5.08
N GLY A 131 -1.58 4.85 -4.31
CA GLY A 131 -0.32 5.42 -4.81
C GLY A 131 0.45 4.57 -5.83
N GLY A 132 0.00 3.34 -6.07
CA GLY A 132 0.50 2.42 -7.10
C GLY A 132 1.68 1.55 -6.66
N GLY A 133 2.09 1.57 -5.39
CA GLY A 133 3.24 0.79 -4.91
C GLY A 133 3.05 -0.71 -5.05
N LEU A 134 1.91 -1.23 -4.59
CA LEU A 134 1.54 -2.64 -4.68
C LEU A 134 1.39 -3.08 -6.14
N LEU A 135 0.61 -2.32 -6.91
CA LEU A 135 0.39 -2.60 -8.33
C LEU A 135 1.71 -2.65 -9.12
N ALA A 136 2.59 -1.66 -8.94
CA ALA A 136 3.87 -1.59 -9.63
C ALA A 136 4.81 -2.75 -9.24
N GLY A 137 4.85 -3.12 -7.96
CA GLY A 137 5.65 -4.23 -7.46
C GLY A 137 5.18 -5.58 -8.00
N ILE A 138 3.88 -5.84 -7.91
CA ILE A 138 3.27 -7.07 -8.44
C ILE A 138 3.48 -7.14 -9.96
N ALA A 139 3.15 -6.08 -10.70
CA ALA A 139 3.27 -6.08 -12.15
C ALA A 139 4.71 -6.33 -12.62
N ALA A 140 5.69 -5.65 -12.02
CA ALA A 140 7.09 -5.86 -12.38
C ALA A 140 7.55 -7.31 -12.15
N TYR A 141 7.17 -7.91 -11.02
CA TYR A 141 7.54 -9.27 -10.68
C TYR A 141 6.83 -10.31 -11.55
N VAL A 142 5.51 -10.18 -11.71
CA VAL A 142 4.70 -11.10 -12.52
C VAL A 142 5.15 -11.07 -13.97
N LYS A 143 5.29 -9.89 -14.57
CA LYS A 143 5.69 -9.76 -15.98
C LYS A 143 7.12 -10.25 -16.27
N TYR A 144 7.98 -10.28 -15.25
CA TYR A 144 9.31 -10.88 -15.39
C TYR A 144 9.29 -12.40 -15.42
N LEU A 145 8.44 -13.05 -14.63
CA LEU A 145 8.39 -14.51 -14.49
C LEU A 145 7.32 -15.18 -15.34
N ARG A 146 6.16 -14.53 -15.46
CA ARG A 146 4.96 -15.04 -16.15
C ARG A 146 4.31 -13.93 -16.95
N PRO A 147 4.93 -13.51 -18.05
CA PRO A 147 4.45 -12.36 -18.86
C PRO A 147 3.05 -12.58 -19.47
N GLU A 148 2.58 -13.81 -19.58
CA GLU A 148 1.25 -14.18 -20.04
C GLU A 148 0.14 -13.81 -19.04
N VAL A 149 0.44 -13.77 -17.74
CA VAL A 149 -0.54 -13.43 -16.70
C VAL A 149 -0.86 -11.94 -16.76
N LYS A 150 -2.14 -11.59 -16.88
CA LYS A 150 -2.58 -10.21 -16.88
C LYS A 150 -2.53 -9.62 -15.47
N VAL A 151 -2.06 -8.38 -15.37
CA VAL A 151 -2.13 -7.60 -14.12
C VAL A 151 -3.07 -6.42 -14.33
N ILE A 152 -4.16 -6.40 -13.58
CA ILE A 152 -5.26 -5.45 -13.74
C ILE A 152 -5.37 -4.61 -12.46
N GLY A 153 -5.25 -3.29 -12.60
CA GLY A 153 -5.50 -2.37 -11.50
C GLY A 153 -6.99 -2.25 -11.20
N VAL A 154 -7.35 -2.12 -9.92
CA VAL A 154 -8.72 -1.86 -9.48
C VAL A 154 -8.75 -0.57 -8.67
N GLU A 155 -9.59 0.39 -9.05
CA GLU A 155 -9.73 1.67 -8.37
C GLU A 155 -11.19 1.95 -8.02
N SER A 156 -11.43 2.65 -6.91
CA SER A 156 -12.74 3.27 -6.67
C SER A 156 -12.99 4.38 -7.68
N GLU A 157 -14.20 4.48 -8.23
CA GLU A 157 -14.61 5.50 -9.22
C GLU A 157 -14.24 6.92 -8.77
N GLY A 158 -14.46 7.24 -7.50
CA GLY A 158 -14.17 8.56 -6.94
C GLY A 158 -12.67 8.82 -6.66
N SER A 159 -11.79 7.82 -6.84
CA SER A 159 -10.35 7.95 -6.54
C SER A 159 -9.46 7.36 -7.63
N ALA A 160 -9.95 7.27 -8.88
CA ALA A 160 -9.34 6.57 -10.00
C ALA A 160 -8.18 7.38 -10.63
N CYS A 161 -7.11 7.62 -9.88
CA CYS A 161 -5.98 8.42 -10.33
C CYS A 161 -5.10 7.72 -11.37
N PHE A 162 -5.03 6.39 -11.38
CA PHE A 162 -4.30 5.61 -12.38
C PHE A 162 -5.06 5.57 -13.70
N ALA A 163 -6.38 5.32 -13.69
CA ALA A 163 -7.21 5.35 -14.88
C ALA A 163 -7.15 6.73 -15.55
N ALA A 164 -7.25 7.82 -14.77
CA ALA A 164 -7.07 9.18 -15.26
C ALA A 164 -5.68 9.41 -15.86
N ALA A 165 -4.62 8.89 -15.23
CA ALA A 165 -3.25 9.00 -15.72
C ALA A 165 -3.05 8.20 -17.03
N ARG A 166 -3.60 7.00 -17.14
CA ARG A 166 -3.58 6.19 -18.39
C ARG A 166 -4.25 6.93 -19.54
N LYS A 167 -5.45 7.45 -19.32
CA LYS A 167 -6.19 8.24 -20.32
C LYS A 167 -5.41 9.47 -20.76
N ALA A 168 -4.74 10.16 -19.84
CA ALA A 168 -3.96 11.38 -20.14
C ALA A 168 -2.54 11.11 -20.67
N GLY A 169 -2.03 9.87 -20.63
CA GLY A 169 -0.66 9.50 -20.96
C GLY A 169 0.40 10.08 -20.01
N ARG A 170 -0.01 10.70 -18.91
CA ARG A 170 0.85 11.33 -17.90
C ARG A 170 0.22 11.25 -16.52
N ARG A 171 1.01 11.45 -15.47
CA ARG A 171 0.45 11.52 -14.12
C ARG A 171 -0.54 12.69 -14.03
N VAL A 172 -1.70 12.41 -13.46
CA VAL A 172 -2.77 13.36 -13.19
C VAL A 172 -2.97 13.46 -11.69
N ARG A 173 -3.21 14.66 -11.18
CA ARG A 173 -3.64 14.90 -9.80
C ARG A 173 -5.14 15.16 -9.81
N LEU A 174 -5.88 14.33 -9.14
CA LEU A 174 -7.31 14.55 -8.89
C LEU A 174 -7.49 15.64 -7.82
N PRO A 175 -8.52 16.47 -7.91
CA PRO A 175 -8.86 17.39 -6.83
C PRO A 175 -9.13 16.62 -5.53
N PHE A 176 -8.59 17.11 -4.42
CA PHE A 176 -8.74 16.40 -3.14
C PHE A 176 -10.20 16.33 -2.69
N GLU A 177 -10.95 17.38 -2.97
CA GLU A 177 -12.37 17.53 -2.62
C GLU A 177 -13.28 16.55 -3.37
N SER A 178 -12.81 16.01 -4.50
CA SER A 178 -13.53 15.03 -5.30
C SER A 178 -13.22 13.57 -4.95
N LEU A 179 -12.27 13.34 -4.03
CA LEU A 179 -11.90 11.98 -3.67
C LEU A 179 -12.99 11.30 -2.86
N ASP A 180 -13.40 10.11 -3.29
CA ASP A 180 -14.17 9.21 -2.46
C ASP A 180 -13.27 8.61 -1.38
N LEU A 181 -13.62 8.86 -0.12
CA LEU A 181 -12.89 8.40 1.05
C LEU A 181 -13.45 7.11 1.66
N PHE A 182 -14.46 6.50 1.06
CA PHE A 182 -15.01 5.23 1.56
C PHE A 182 -13.93 4.15 1.59
N ALA A 183 -13.27 3.91 0.47
CA ALA A 183 -12.08 3.06 0.39
C ALA A 183 -10.82 3.87 0.74
N ASP A 184 -10.76 4.38 1.98
CA ASP A 184 -9.75 5.33 2.42
C ASP A 184 -8.30 4.80 2.27
N GLY A 185 -8.09 3.47 2.18
CA GLY A 185 -6.81 2.80 1.94
C GLY A 185 -6.19 3.10 0.59
N VAL A 186 -7.03 3.35 -0.40
CA VAL A 186 -6.63 3.59 -1.78
C VAL A 186 -6.98 5.01 -2.25
N ALA A 187 -7.61 5.85 -1.43
CA ALA A 187 -7.98 7.22 -1.75
C ALA A 187 -6.74 8.13 -1.86
N VAL A 188 -6.06 8.07 -2.99
CA VAL A 188 -4.84 8.82 -3.29
C VAL A 188 -5.05 9.71 -4.50
N ALA A 189 -4.80 11.01 -4.32
CA ALA A 189 -5.04 12.00 -5.38
C ALA A 189 -4.12 11.85 -6.61
N GLN A 190 -2.94 11.24 -6.46
CA GLN A 190 -2.00 11.08 -7.57
C GLN A 190 -1.06 9.91 -7.33
N MET A 191 -0.80 9.12 -8.36
CA MET A 191 0.25 8.10 -8.34
C MET A 191 1.64 8.68 -8.09
N GLY A 192 2.52 7.87 -7.54
CA GLY A 192 3.94 8.18 -7.43
C GLY A 192 4.63 8.28 -8.81
N SER A 193 5.82 8.84 -8.83
CA SER A 193 6.61 8.99 -10.06
C SER A 193 7.19 7.64 -10.52
N HIS A 194 7.78 6.88 -9.59
CA HIS A 194 8.32 5.55 -9.87
C HIS A 194 7.21 4.54 -10.15
N THR A 195 6.14 4.59 -9.35
CA THR A 195 5.01 3.67 -9.51
C THR A 195 4.32 3.88 -10.87
N TRP A 196 4.12 5.12 -11.30
CA TRP A 196 3.59 5.42 -12.63
C TRP A 196 4.48 4.89 -13.77
N LYS A 197 5.81 5.08 -13.68
CA LYS A 197 6.74 4.59 -14.71
C LYS A 197 6.66 3.08 -14.90
N LEU A 198 6.50 2.34 -13.80
CA LEU A 198 6.38 0.88 -13.84
C LEU A 198 4.97 0.45 -14.28
N ALA A 199 3.93 1.02 -13.67
CA ALA A 199 2.55 0.64 -13.97
C ALA A 199 2.18 0.88 -15.43
N ARG A 200 2.53 2.03 -16.01
CA ARG A 200 2.26 2.31 -17.44
C ARG A 200 2.93 1.34 -18.40
N ARG A 201 4.01 0.65 -17.94
CA ARG A 201 4.76 -0.32 -18.77
C ARG A 201 4.27 -1.74 -18.63
N TRP A 202 3.87 -2.12 -17.41
CA TRP A 202 3.69 -3.52 -17.06
C TRP A 202 2.25 -3.89 -16.67
N VAL A 203 1.37 -2.92 -16.45
CA VAL A 203 -0.04 -3.18 -16.13
C VAL A 203 -0.85 -3.25 -17.42
N ASP A 204 -1.59 -4.33 -17.57
CA ASP A 204 -2.35 -4.60 -18.79
C ASP A 204 -3.59 -3.71 -18.88
N ASP A 205 -4.34 -3.61 -17.77
CA ASP A 205 -5.58 -2.84 -17.76
C ASP A 205 -5.88 -2.22 -16.37
N VAL A 206 -6.92 -1.42 -16.31
CA VAL A 206 -7.46 -0.85 -15.08
C VAL A 206 -8.99 -0.83 -15.16
N VAL A 207 -9.64 -1.26 -14.09
CA VAL A 207 -11.09 -1.19 -13.91
C VAL A 207 -11.42 -0.29 -12.73
N THR A 208 -12.56 0.38 -12.82
CA THR A 208 -13.11 1.14 -11.71
C THR A 208 -14.33 0.44 -11.15
N VAL A 209 -14.51 0.54 -9.85
CA VAL A 209 -15.63 -0.05 -9.11
C VAL A 209 -16.32 1.00 -8.26
N SER A 210 -17.63 0.88 -8.13
CA SER A 210 -18.46 1.72 -7.27
C SER A 210 -18.36 1.30 -5.81
N THR A 211 -18.79 2.16 -4.90
CA THR A 211 -18.91 1.86 -3.48
C THR A 211 -19.82 0.67 -3.20
N ASP A 212 -20.92 0.55 -3.96
CA ASP A 212 -21.86 -0.57 -3.80
C ASP A 212 -21.21 -1.91 -4.19
N GLU A 213 -20.41 -1.94 -5.26
CA GLU A 213 -19.65 -3.13 -5.66
C GLU A 213 -18.58 -3.51 -4.62
N ILE A 214 -17.92 -2.52 -4.03
CA ILE A 214 -16.97 -2.76 -2.91
C ILE A 214 -17.71 -3.38 -1.71
N CYS A 215 -18.87 -2.83 -1.32
CA CYS A 215 -19.68 -3.36 -0.23
C CYS A 215 -20.15 -4.79 -0.51
N ALA A 216 -20.59 -5.07 -1.74
CA ALA A 216 -20.99 -6.41 -2.16
C ALA A 216 -19.82 -7.39 -2.04
N ALA A 217 -18.64 -7.02 -2.53
CA ALA A 217 -17.44 -7.84 -2.44
C ALA A 217 -17.01 -8.12 -0.99
N ILE A 218 -17.10 -7.14 -0.08
CA ILE A 218 -16.82 -7.33 1.35
C ILE A 218 -17.77 -8.37 1.94
N LYS A 219 -19.06 -8.29 1.60
CA LYS A 219 -20.07 -9.26 2.05
C LYS A 219 -19.76 -10.67 1.52
N ASP A 220 -19.47 -10.79 0.22
CA ASP A 220 -19.17 -12.07 -0.41
C ASP A 220 -17.92 -12.72 0.21
N VAL A 221 -16.84 -11.95 0.42
CA VAL A 221 -15.63 -12.43 1.12
C VAL A 221 -15.96 -12.89 2.53
N PHE A 222 -16.79 -12.15 3.26
CA PHE A 222 -17.19 -12.56 4.61
C PHE A 222 -18.06 -13.82 4.60
N GLU A 223 -18.98 -13.96 3.67
CA GLU A 223 -19.85 -15.15 3.56
C GLU A 223 -19.05 -16.39 3.19
N ASP A 224 -18.05 -16.27 2.31
CA ASP A 224 -17.22 -17.39 1.87
C ASP A 224 -16.16 -17.80 2.90
N THR A 225 -15.39 -16.83 3.39
CA THR A 225 -14.17 -17.08 4.17
C THR A 225 -14.29 -16.78 5.66
N ARG A 226 -15.36 -16.13 6.11
CA ARG A 226 -15.52 -15.53 7.45
C ARG A 226 -14.44 -14.50 7.78
N SER A 227 -13.80 -13.93 6.77
CA SER A 227 -12.83 -12.86 6.92
C SER A 227 -13.47 -11.52 6.60
N LEU A 228 -13.20 -10.50 7.42
CA LEU A 228 -13.66 -9.14 7.17
C LEU A 228 -12.57 -8.37 6.42
N ALA A 229 -12.85 -8.03 5.16
CA ALA A 229 -11.97 -7.20 4.35
C ALA A 229 -12.20 -5.70 4.63
N GLU A 230 -11.15 -4.89 4.44
CA GLU A 230 -11.29 -3.43 4.32
C GLU A 230 -11.90 -3.08 2.95
N PRO A 231 -12.59 -1.93 2.84
CA PRO A 231 -13.02 -1.37 1.56
C PRO A 231 -11.86 -1.12 0.60
#